data_3d8dd6372ad821e32d69760161d7e6bd
#
_entry.id   3d8dd6372ad821e32d69760161d7e6bd
#
_cell.length_a   1.000
_cell.length_b   1.000
_cell.length_c   1.000
_cell.angle_alpha   90.00
_cell.angle_beta   90.00
_cell.angle_gamma   90.00
#
_symmetry.space_group_name_H-M   'P 1'
#
loop_
_entity.id
_entity.type
_entity.pdbx_description
1 polymer ?
#
loop_
_entity_poly.entity_id
_entity_poly.type
_entity_poly.pdbx_seq_one_letter_code
_entity_poly.pdbx_strand_id
1 'polypeptide(L)'
;MPQYVLGHHLKGEGARLALMSQLLDPMHRRYIDALGVVRPGARTLEVGCGNGSISAWLAERVSPGGTAVAVDLDLSLVDVRIPNLELRQADIVAGPVERGAFDLVTARAVLHHVANPEAAMANMIASLRAGGALLLIEPDFLPVSVAEPPEVRAFWDGWLAWSRERGINYQIGRTLAPRLAALGLTNIGGTAETAVYNGGSLWAEYWIETITELRGDLISSGKLDEALIDRFLAYCGDANWWTQTIAFTAVHGLAPSG
;
A
#
# COMPACT_ATOMS: atom_id res chain seq x y z
N MET A 1 3.66 -4.17 20.62
CA MET A 1 3.76 -3.88 19.16
C MET A 1 2.98 -2.61 18.90
N PRO A 2 3.44 -1.65 18.09
CA PRO A 2 2.58 -0.56 17.69
C PRO A 2 1.36 -1.16 17.00
N GLN A 3 0.17 -0.78 17.46
CA GLN A 3 -1.09 -1.25 16.91
C GLN A 3 -1.27 -0.57 15.54
N TYR A 4 -1.62 -1.34 14.52
CA TYR A 4 -1.97 -0.80 13.20
C TYR A 4 -3.11 0.22 13.36
N VAL A 5 -2.85 1.48 12.98
CA VAL A 5 -3.77 2.60 13.28
C VAL A 5 -5.07 2.50 12.48
N LEU A 6 -5.00 1.98 11.25
CA LEU A 6 -6.14 1.75 10.36
C LEU A 6 -6.54 0.25 10.39
N GLY A 7 -6.72 -0.31 11.60
CA GLY A 7 -7.06 -1.72 11.76
C GLY A 7 -8.48 -2.07 11.28
N HIS A 8 -8.67 -3.32 10.86
CA HIS A 8 -9.94 -3.85 10.34
C HIS A 8 -11.12 -3.76 11.32
N HIS A 9 -10.89 -3.43 12.58
CA HIS A 9 -11.93 -3.17 13.58
C HIS A 9 -12.64 -1.80 13.43
N LEU A 10 -12.09 -0.90 12.62
CA LEU A 10 -12.70 0.41 12.35
C LEU A 10 -13.92 0.24 11.45
N LYS A 11 -15.02 0.96 11.76
CA LYS A 11 -16.30 0.79 11.05
C LYS A 11 -16.23 1.16 9.57
N GLY A 12 -15.41 2.17 9.21
CA GLY A 12 -15.24 2.67 7.85
C GLY A 12 -14.19 1.90 7.03
N GLU A 13 -13.43 1.00 7.63
CA GLU A 13 -12.25 0.40 6.99
C GLU A 13 -12.58 -0.38 5.71
N GLY A 14 -13.68 -1.12 5.69
CA GLY A 14 -14.11 -1.85 4.48
C GLY A 14 -14.41 -0.90 3.31
N ALA A 15 -15.10 0.22 3.56
CA ALA A 15 -15.39 1.23 2.54
C ALA A 15 -14.10 1.92 2.07
N ARG A 16 -13.23 2.29 2.99
CA ARG A 16 -11.93 2.90 2.70
C ARG A 16 -11.04 1.99 1.84
N LEU A 17 -10.96 0.69 2.15
CA LEU A 17 -10.23 -0.29 1.35
C LEU A 17 -10.85 -0.47 -0.04
N ALA A 18 -12.18 -0.42 -0.17
CA ALA A 18 -12.85 -0.48 -1.46
C ALA A 18 -12.50 0.74 -2.35
N LEU A 19 -12.49 1.94 -1.77
CA LEU A 19 -12.04 3.16 -2.47
C LEU A 19 -10.56 3.05 -2.87
N MET A 20 -9.71 2.60 -1.97
CA MET A 20 -8.29 2.41 -2.25
C MET A 20 -8.07 1.40 -3.38
N SER A 21 -8.85 0.33 -3.44
CA SER A 21 -8.80 -0.64 -4.53
C SER A 21 -9.20 0.00 -5.86
N GLN A 22 -10.30 0.76 -5.90
CA GLN A 22 -10.73 1.47 -7.13
C GLN A 22 -9.64 2.43 -7.64
N LEU A 23 -8.98 3.15 -6.74
CA LEU A 23 -7.96 4.15 -7.06
C LEU A 23 -6.63 3.52 -7.50
N LEU A 24 -6.19 2.45 -6.85
CA LEU A 24 -4.81 1.96 -6.97
C LEU A 24 -4.67 0.61 -7.69
N ASP A 25 -5.72 -0.21 -7.78
CA ASP A 25 -5.64 -1.49 -8.49
C ASP A 25 -5.23 -1.33 -9.96
N PRO A 26 -5.75 -0.36 -10.73
CA PRO A 26 -5.32 -0.18 -12.12
C PRO A 26 -3.82 0.05 -12.27
N MET A 27 -3.22 0.84 -11.38
CA MET A 27 -1.78 1.07 -11.33
C MET A 27 -1.03 -0.21 -10.92
N HIS A 28 -1.46 -0.88 -9.86
CA HIS A 28 -0.81 -2.09 -9.36
C HIS A 28 -0.80 -3.20 -10.41
N ARG A 29 -1.94 -3.46 -11.06
CA ARG A 29 -2.07 -4.45 -12.15
C ARG A 29 -1.17 -4.12 -13.32
N ARG A 30 -1.10 -2.85 -13.74
CA ARG A 30 -0.22 -2.40 -14.83
C ARG A 30 1.25 -2.68 -14.53
N TYR A 31 1.72 -2.44 -13.30
CA TYR A 31 3.10 -2.75 -12.92
C TYR A 31 3.37 -4.25 -12.85
N ILE A 32 2.43 -5.05 -12.33
CA ILE A 32 2.56 -6.51 -12.34
C ILE A 32 2.63 -7.04 -13.77
N ASP A 33 1.75 -6.59 -14.67
CA ASP A 33 1.75 -7.01 -16.07
C ASP A 33 3.07 -6.65 -16.78
N ALA A 34 3.64 -5.48 -16.48
CA ALA A 34 4.92 -5.04 -17.06
C ALA A 34 6.11 -5.93 -16.65
N LEU A 35 6.05 -6.62 -15.52
CA LEU A 35 7.10 -7.56 -15.10
C LEU A 35 7.10 -8.86 -15.91
N GLY A 36 5.97 -9.24 -16.52
CA GLY A 36 5.84 -10.42 -17.38
C GLY A 36 6.00 -11.77 -16.66
N VAL A 37 6.02 -11.79 -15.32
CA VAL A 37 6.22 -13.02 -14.52
C VAL A 37 4.91 -13.72 -14.16
N VAL A 38 3.78 -13.00 -14.22
CA VAL A 38 2.45 -13.54 -13.92
C VAL A 38 1.84 -14.14 -15.20
N ARG A 39 1.70 -15.47 -15.22
CA ARG A 39 1.19 -16.24 -16.35
C ARG A 39 0.52 -17.52 -15.85
N PRO A 40 -0.27 -18.23 -16.67
CA PRO A 40 -0.81 -19.54 -16.29
C PRO A 40 0.27 -20.47 -15.74
N GLY A 41 -0.01 -21.11 -14.62
CA GLY A 41 0.92 -21.96 -13.90
C GLY A 41 1.86 -21.23 -12.93
N ALA A 42 1.92 -19.90 -12.92
CA ALA A 42 2.74 -19.14 -11.99
C ALA A 42 2.20 -19.22 -10.54
N ARG A 43 3.09 -19.00 -9.58
CA ARG A 43 2.76 -18.93 -8.18
C ARG A 43 3.05 -17.55 -7.64
N THR A 44 2.05 -16.87 -7.07
CA THR A 44 2.14 -15.48 -6.63
C THR A 44 1.82 -15.34 -5.15
N LEU A 45 2.42 -14.35 -4.50
CA LEU A 45 2.16 -13.97 -3.11
C LEU A 45 1.84 -12.47 -3.04
N GLU A 46 0.69 -12.14 -2.48
CA GLU A 46 0.37 -10.77 -2.03
C GLU A 46 0.49 -10.70 -0.51
N VAL A 47 1.26 -9.71 -0.03
CA VAL A 47 1.46 -9.41 1.39
C VAL A 47 0.67 -8.15 1.74
N GLY A 48 -0.16 -8.23 2.80
CA GLY A 48 -1.09 -7.17 3.17
C GLY A 48 -2.24 -7.06 2.17
N CYS A 49 -2.97 -8.16 1.98
CA CYS A 49 -3.98 -8.27 0.92
C CYS A 49 -5.23 -7.42 1.15
N GLY A 50 -5.46 -6.90 2.38
CA GLY A 50 -6.59 -6.06 2.72
C GLY A 50 -7.94 -6.71 2.39
N ASN A 51 -8.66 -6.21 1.39
CA ASN A 51 -9.93 -6.78 0.93
C ASN A 51 -9.77 -7.90 -0.14
N GLY A 52 -8.55 -8.21 -0.55
CA GLY A 52 -8.24 -9.29 -1.49
C GLY A 52 -8.42 -8.97 -2.98
N SER A 53 -8.59 -7.71 -3.37
CA SER A 53 -8.87 -7.31 -4.76
C SER A 53 -7.77 -7.69 -5.75
N ILE A 54 -6.51 -7.49 -5.39
CA ILE A 54 -5.35 -7.89 -6.21
C ILE A 54 -5.14 -9.38 -6.15
N SER A 55 -5.31 -10.01 -4.98
CA SER A 55 -5.21 -11.47 -4.84
C SER A 55 -6.22 -12.21 -5.72
N ALA A 56 -7.46 -11.72 -5.80
CA ALA A 56 -8.48 -12.25 -6.68
C ALA A 56 -8.06 -12.17 -8.15
N TRP A 57 -7.61 -11.00 -8.57
CA TRP A 57 -7.12 -10.78 -9.93
C TRP A 57 -5.89 -11.64 -10.25
N LEU A 58 -4.94 -11.81 -9.31
CA LEU A 58 -3.78 -12.70 -9.47
C LEU A 58 -4.22 -14.15 -9.64
N ALA A 59 -5.19 -14.65 -8.85
CA ALA A 59 -5.71 -16.00 -8.97
C ALA A 59 -6.29 -16.29 -10.36
N GLU A 60 -7.02 -15.32 -10.94
CA GLU A 60 -7.51 -15.42 -12.33
C GLU A 60 -6.35 -15.46 -13.34
N ARG A 61 -5.35 -14.59 -13.18
CA ARG A 61 -4.23 -14.44 -14.11
C ARG A 61 -3.30 -15.66 -14.15
N VAL A 62 -3.13 -16.36 -13.02
CA VAL A 62 -2.26 -17.55 -12.96
C VAL A 62 -3.00 -18.84 -13.33
N SER A 63 -4.30 -18.79 -13.53
CA SER A 63 -5.11 -19.96 -13.99
C SER A 63 -4.90 -20.23 -15.49
N PRO A 64 -4.94 -21.51 -15.93
CA PRO A 64 -4.96 -22.72 -15.12
C PRO A 64 -3.59 -23.11 -14.57
N GLY A 65 -3.60 -23.91 -13.51
CA GLY A 65 -2.41 -24.60 -12.97
C GLY A 65 -1.54 -23.77 -12.04
N GLY A 66 -1.80 -22.46 -11.88
CA GLY A 66 -1.13 -21.59 -10.92
C GLY A 66 -1.93 -21.38 -9.65
N THR A 67 -1.28 -20.80 -8.63
CA THR A 67 -1.88 -20.48 -7.32
C THR A 67 -1.51 -19.08 -6.91
N ALA A 68 -2.49 -18.31 -6.45
CA ALA A 68 -2.27 -17.08 -5.72
C ALA A 68 -2.37 -17.34 -4.21
N VAL A 69 -1.41 -16.83 -3.46
CA VAL A 69 -1.42 -16.85 -2.00
C VAL A 69 -1.57 -15.42 -1.53
N ALA A 70 -2.50 -15.16 -0.61
CA ALA A 70 -2.74 -13.87 0.00
C ALA A 70 -2.49 -13.96 1.50
N VAL A 71 -1.69 -13.05 2.05
CA VAL A 71 -1.46 -13.00 3.48
C VAL A 71 -1.79 -11.63 4.05
N ASP A 72 -2.36 -11.64 5.25
CA ASP A 72 -2.61 -10.46 6.05
C ASP A 72 -2.53 -10.83 7.55
N LEU A 73 -2.41 -9.82 8.41
CA LEU A 73 -2.54 -9.99 9.86
C LEU A 73 -3.99 -10.28 10.27
N ASP A 74 -4.95 -9.76 9.50
CA ASP A 74 -6.39 -9.93 9.71
C ASP A 74 -7.10 -10.11 8.37
N LEU A 75 -7.72 -11.27 8.17
CA LEU A 75 -8.44 -11.65 6.94
C LEU A 75 -9.94 -11.36 7.01
N SER A 76 -10.43 -10.67 8.03
CA SER A 76 -11.87 -10.45 8.28
C SER A 76 -12.57 -9.67 7.18
N LEU A 77 -11.83 -8.85 6.40
CA LEU A 77 -12.37 -8.07 5.29
C LEU A 77 -12.20 -8.74 3.91
N VAL A 78 -11.64 -9.96 3.87
CA VAL A 78 -11.50 -10.71 2.62
C VAL A 78 -12.73 -11.55 2.37
N ASP A 79 -13.59 -11.09 1.46
CA ASP A 79 -14.79 -11.83 1.04
C ASP A 79 -14.66 -12.36 -0.40
N VAL A 80 -13.52 -13.00 -0.69
CA VAL A 80 -13.22 -13.57 -2.01
C VAL A 80 -13.04 -15.07 -1.88
N ARG A 81 -13.70 -15.84 -2.75
CA ARG A 81 -13.60 -17.31 -2.80
C ARG A 81 -13.32 -17.75 -4.24
N ILE A 82 -12.06 -18.02 -4.54
CA ILE A 82 -11.60 -18.52 -5.84
C ILE A 82 -10.83 -19.81 -5.59
N PRO A 83 -11.04 -20.89 -6.35
CA PRO A 83 -10.50 -22.22 -6.04
C PRO A 83 -8.96 -22.28 -5.93
N ASN A 84 -8.23 -21.42 -6.66
CA ASN A 84 -6.77 -21.35 -6.65
C ASN A 84 -6.24 -20.12 -5.90
N LEU A 85 -7.05 -19.53 -5.02
CA LEU A 85 -6.65 -18.49 -4.07
C LEU A 85 -6.56 -19.09 -2.66
N GLU A 86 -5.37 -19.05 -2.08
CA GLU A 86 -5.11 -19.45 -0.70
C GLU A 86 -5.01 -18.22 0.20
N LEU A 87 -5.86 -18.14 1.23
CA LEU A 87 -5.83 -17.09 2.24
C LEU A 87 -5.12 -17.60 3.49
N ARG A 88 -4.10 -16.89 3.98
CA ARG A 88 -3.33 -17.28 5.15
C ARG A 88 -3.14 -16.08 6.09
N GLN A 89 -3.52 -16.23 7.35
CA GLN A 89 -3.18 -15.23 8.36
C GLN A 89 -1.71 -15.39 8.75
N ALA A 90 -0.88 -14.37 8.48
CA ALA A 90 0.55 -14.41 8.72
C ALA A 90 1.14 -13.01 8.93
N ASP A 91 2.20 -12.95 9.76
CA ASP A 91 3.04 -11.77 9.91
C ASP A 91 4.32 -11.95 9.09
N ILE A 92 4.47 -11.15 8.04
CA ILE A 92 5.65 -11.19 7.16
C ILE A 92 6.95 -10.79 7.88
N VAL A 93 6.87 -10.07 9.01
CA VAL A 93 8.04 -9.74 9.82
C VAL A 93 8.58 -10.98 10.56
N ALA A 94 7.70 -11.91 10.92
CA ALA A 94 8.07 -13.11 11.66
C ALA A 94 8.85 -14.13 10.81
N GLY A 95 8.65 -14.15 9.50
CA GLY A 95 9.34 -15.08 8.61
C GLY A 95 8.78 -15.07 7.18
N PRO A 96 9.47 -15.74 6.25
CA PRO A 96 8.95 -15.90 4.88
C PRO A 96 7.71 -16.81 4.89
N VAL A 97 6.75 -16.54 4.00
CA VAL A 97 5.52 -17.34 3.89
C VAL A 97 5.84 -18.76 3.41
N GLU A 98 6.67 -18.88 2.40
CA GLU A 98 7.30 -20.11 1.91
C GLU A 98 8.61 -19.75 1.24
N ARG A 99 9.69 -20.44 1.53
CA ARG A 99 11.01 -20.14 0.96
C ARG A 99 11.12 -20.60 -0.49
N GLY A 100 11.59 -19.70 -1.36
CA GLY A 100 11.92 -20.04 -2.74
C GLY A 100 10.73 -20.49 -3.60
N ALA A 101 9.51 -20.05 -3.29
CA ALA A 101 8.29 -20.64 -3.83
C ALA A 101 7.59 -19.79 -4.89
N PHE A 102 7.78 -18.47 -4.92
CA PHE A 102 6.93 -17.58 -5.69
C PHE A 102 7.64 -16.96 -6.90
N ASP A 103 6.91 -16.88 -8.01
CA ASP A 103 7.31 -16.14 -9.22
C ASP A 103 7.20 -14.64 -9.01
N LEU A 104 6.17 -14.21 -8.28
CA LEU A 104 5.92 -12.84 -7.86
C LEU A 104 5.65 -12.78 -6.37
N VAL A 105 6.30 -11.84 -5.68
CA VAL A 105 5.86 -11.36 -4.37
C VAL A 105 5.52 -9.88 -4.52
N THR A 106 4.35 -9.45 -4.04
CA THR A 106 3.94 -8.05 -4.10
C THR A 106 3.34 -7.57 -2.80
N ALA A 107 3.51 -6.28 -2.51
CA ALA A 107 2.85 -5.60 -1.41
C ALA A 107 2.52 -4.16 -1.81
N ARG A 108 1.36 -3.67 -1.35
CA ARG A 108 0.94 -2.28 -1.57
C ARG A 108 0.47 -1.65 -0.26
N ALA A 109 1.05 -0.51 0.09
CA ALA A 109 0.69 0.27 1.28
C ALA A 109 0.80 -0.53 2.59
N VAL A 110 1.88 -1.30 2.74
CA VAL A 110 2.16 -2.19 3.89
C VAL A 110 3.34 -1.69 4.70
N LEU A 111 4.49 -1.48 4.04
CA LEU A 111 5.76 -1.29 4.75
C LEU A 111 5.84 -0.01 5.56
N HIS A 112 5.08 1.02 5.19
CA HIS A 112 5.03 2.27 5.95
C HIS A 112 4.40 2.11 7.34
N HIS A 113 3.65 1.03 7.57
CA HIS A 113 3.09 0.67 8.87
C HIS A 113 3.96 -0.30 9.68
N VAL A 114 4.96 -0.92 9.03
CA VAL A 114 5.73 -2.01 9.63
C VAL A 114 6.89 -1.46 10.46
N ALA A 115 6.98 -1.89 11.71
CA ALA A 115 8.05 -1.44 12.62
C ALA A 115 9.46 -1.86 12.17
N ASN A 116 9.57 -3.00 11.47
CA ASN A 116 10.84 -3.51 10.92
C ASN A 116 10.67 -3.83 9.44
N PRO A 117 10.66 -2.80 8.56
CA PRO A 117 10.47 -2.99 7.12
C PRO A 117 11.62 -3.78 6.47
N GLU A 118 12.83 -3.74 7.02
CA GLU A 118 13.98 -4.53 6.54
C GLU A 118 13.72 -6.03 6.70
N ALA A 119 13.22 -6.47 7.84
CA ALA A 119 12.87 -7.87 8.07
C ALA A 119 11.72 -8.30 7.16
N ALA A 120 10.70 -7.46 6.99
CA ALA A 120 9.59 -7.73 6.07
C ALA A 120 10.08 -7.92 4.63
N MET A 121 10.89 -6.97 4.11
CA MET A 121 11.47 -7.07 2.76
C MET A 121 12.37 -8.30 2.59
N ALA A 122 13.23 -8.59 3.57
CA ALA A 122 14.09 -9.78 3.53
C ALA A 122 13.27 -11.09 3.48
N ASN A 123 12.16 -11.17 4.23
CA ASN A 123 11.27 -12.32 4.23
C ASN A 123 10.45 -12.44 2.93
N MET A 124 10.02 -11.31 2.35
CA MET A 124 9.41 -11.28 1.01
C MET A 124 10.40 -11.80 -0.05
N ILE A 125 11.66 -11.34 -0.01
CA ILE A 125 12.72 -11.80 -0.93
C ILE A 125 13.02 -13.28 -0.73
N ALA A 126 13.10 -13.74 0.52
CA ALA A 126 13.32 -15.17 0.83
C ALA A 126 12.15 -16.06 0.35
N SER A 127 10.98 -15.50 0.12
CA SER A 127 9.83 -16.21 -0.45
C SER A 127 9.90 -16.35 -1.97
N LEU A 128 10.69 -15.51 -2.66
CA LEU A 128 10.89 -15.59 -4.10
C LEU A 128 11.71 -16.82 -4.50
N ARG A 129 11.35 -17.47 -5.61
CA ARG A 129 12.25 -18.40 -6.29
C ARG A 129 13.40 -17.65 -6.97
N ALA A 130 14.43 -18.36 -7.37
CA ALA A 130 15.49 -17.79 -8.21
C ALA A 130 14.88 -17.16 -9.48
N GLY A 131 15.25 -15.90 -9.78
CA GLY A 131 14.69 -15.12 -10.87
C GLY A 131 13.25 -14.65 -10.69
N GLY A 132 12.64 -14.86 -9.53
CA GLY A 132 11.33 -14.32 -9.18
C GLY A 132 11.37 -12.80 -8.96
N ALA A 133 10.24 -12.12 -9.11
CA ALA A 133 10.13 -10.68 -9.00
C ALA A 133 9.50 -10.24 -7.67
N LEU A 134 10.07 -9.20 -7.05
CA LEU A 134 9.42 -8.42 -5.98
C LEU A 134 8.87 -7.13 -6.58
N LEU A 135 7.64 -6.77 -6.23
CA LEU A 135 7.04 -5.46 -6.50
C LEU A 135 6.50 -4.86 -5.21
N LEU A 136 7.00 -3.70 -4.84
CA LEU A 136 6.53 -2.93 -3.68
C LEU A 136 5.95 -1.60 -4.15
N ILE A 137 4.78 -1.24 -3.64
CA ILE A 137 4.11 0.03 -3.92
C ILE A 137 3.82 0.72 -2.59
N GLU A 138 4.53 1.80 -2.31
CA GLU A 138 4.42 2.49 -1.02
C GLU A 138 4.16 3.99 -1.19
N PRO A 139 3.41 4.60 -0.25
CA PRO A 139 3.16 6.03 -0.31
C PRO A 139 4.42 6.85 -0.10
N ASP A 140 4.44 8.02 -0.74
CA ASP A 140 5.40 9.08 -0.51
C ASP A 140 4.68 10.43 -0.45
N PHE A 141 4.78 11.10 0.68
CA PHE A 141 4.11 12.37 0.94
C PHE A 141 4.89 13.60 0.42
N LEU A 142 5.93 13.41 -0.43
CA LEU A 142 6.68 14.53 -1.00
C LEU A 142 5.79 15.53 -1.76
N PRO A 143 4.86 15.11 -2.64
CA PRO A 143 4.06 16.08 -3.40
C PRO A 143 3.23 17.01 -2.50
N VAL A 144 2.66 16.47 -1.41
CA VAL A 144 1.80 17.28 -0.52
C VAL A 144 2.59 18.21 0.40
N SER A 145 3.92 18.07 0.51
CA SER A 145 4.77 18.99 1.28
C SER A 145 4.86 20.40 0.67
N VAL A 146 4.45 20.53 -0.59
CA VAL A 146 4.37 21.80 -1.33
C VAL A 146 2.95 22.12 -1.79
N ALA A 147 1.94 21.51 -1.16
CA ALA A 147 0.54 21.70 -1.51
C ALA A 147 0.08 23.15 -1.31
N GLU A 148 -0.85 23.56 -2.16
CA GLU A 148 -1.52 24.88 -2.09
C GLU A 148 -3.03 24.69 -1.95
N PRO A 149 -3.71 25.61 -1.25
CA PRO A 149 -3.17 26.78 -0.54
C PRO A 149 -2.42 26.39 0.75
N PRO A 150 -1.79 27.35 1.46
CA PRO A 150 -0.97 27.10 2.66
C PRO A 150 -1.66 26.28 3.75
N GLU A 151 -2.98 26.40 3.88
CA GLU A 151 -3.78 25.62 4.84
C GLU A 151 -3.77 24.12 4.52
N VAL A 152 -3.79 23.76 3.25
CA VAL A 152 -3.69 22.36 2.81
C VAL A 152 -2.33 21.80 3.16
N ARG A 153 -1.27 22.58 2.95
CA ARG A 153 0.09 22.18 3.37
C ARG A 153 0.19 22.04 4.88
N ALA A 154 -0.36 22.99 5.65
CA ALA A 154 -0.38 22.91 7.10
C ALA A 154 -1.11 21.64 7.62
N PHE A 155 -2.20 21.25 6.97
CA PHE A 155 -2.88 19.97 7.25
C PHE A 155 -1.93 18.79 7.07
N TRP A 156 -1.23 18.71 5.93
CA TRP A 156 -0.30 17.61 5.67
C TRP A 156 0.93 17.60 6.58
N ASP A 157 1.41 18.76 7.00
CA ASP A 157 2.48 18.88 8.00
C ASP A 157 2.04 18.29 9.35
N GLY A 158 0.81 18.62 9.78
CA GLY A 158 0.19 18.05 10.98
C GLY A 158 0.00 16.53 10.88
N TRP A 159 -0.53 16.07 9.73
CA TRP A 159 -0.68 14.65 9.44
C TRP A 159 0.65 13.89 9.53
N LEU A 160 1.71 14.41 8.92
CA LEU A 160 3.04 13.81 8.97
C LEU A 160 3.64 13.82 10.38
N ALA A 161 3.39 14.86 11.16
CA ALA A 161 3.82 14.90 12.55
C ALA A 161 3.10 13.84 13.40
N TRP A 162 1.77 13.74 13.26
CA TRP A 162 0.95 12.71 13.88
C TRP A 162 1.39 11.30 13.51
N SER A 163 1.65 11.04 12.22
CA SER A 163 2.05 9.74 11.70
C SER A 163 3.39 9.28 12.28
N ARG A 164 4.37 10.19 12.33
CA ARG A 164 5.71 9.89 12.89
C ARG A 164 5.65 9.44 14.35
N GLU A 165 4.79 10.07 15.17
CA GLU A 165 4.62 9.66 16.56
C GLU A 165 4.06 8.25 16.72
N ARG A 166 3.35 7.76 15.69
CA ARG A 166 2.79 6.40 15.64
C ARG A 166 3.68 5.39 14.93
N GLY A 167 4.89 5.81 14.54
CA GLY A 167 5.83 4.95 13.83
C GLY A 167 5.48 4.70 12.37
N ILE A 168 4.54 5.49 11.79
CA ILE A 168 4.17 5.37 10.37
C ILE A 168 5.17 6.17 9.54
N ASN A 169 5.78 5.52 8.54
CA ASN A 169 6.80 6.11 7.68
C ASN A 169 6.28 6.41 6.27
N TYR A 170 5.59 7.51 6.08
CA TYR A 170 5.11 7.96 4.77
C TYR A 170 6.21 8.51 3.82
N GLN A 171 7.46 8.25 4.10
CA GLN A 171 8.61 8.56 3.24
C GLN A 171 9.33 7.29 2.76
N ILE A 172 8.81 6.12 3.08
CA ILE A 172 9.48 4.86 2.78
C ILE A 172 9.57 4.62 1.27
N GLY A 173 8.55 5.03 0.50
CA GLY A 173 8.48 4.83 -0.95
C GLY A 173 9.76 5.27 -1.67
N ARG A 174 10.24 6.49 -1.39
CA ARG A 174 11.47 7.04 -2.01
C ARG A 174 12.76 6.30 -1.64
N THR A 175 12.72 5.46 -0.62
CA THR A 175 13.88 4.74 -0.10
C THR A 175 13.90 3.27 -0.49
N LEU A 176 12.90 2.76 -1.20
CA LEU A 176 12.78 1.33 -1.52
C LEU A 176 13.93 0.84 -2.42
N ALA A 177 14.25 1.55 -3.50
CA ALA A 177 15.25 1.08 -4.45
C ALA A 177 16.63 0.80 -3.83
N PRO A 178 17.26 1.73 -3.06
CA PRO A 178 18.52 1.43 -2.40
C PRO A 178 18.41 0.33 -1.33
N ARG A 179 17.27 0.18 -0.66
CA ARG A 179 17.05 -0.92 0.29
C ARG A 179 17.01 -2.27 -0.41
N LEU A 180 16.29 -2.38 -1.54
CA LEU A 180 16.23 -3.62 -2.32
C LEU A 180 17.61 -3.99 -2.91
N ALA A 181 18.39 -2.99 -3.34
CA ALA A 181 19.77 -3.21 -3.79
C ALA A 181 20.66 -3.75 -2.65
N ALA A 182 20.55 -3.19 -1.46
CA ALA A 182 21.29 -3.65 -0.29
C ALA A 182 20.89 -5.08 0.13
N LEU A 183 19.66 -5.50 -0.16
CA LEU A 183 19.17 -6.87 0.08
C LEU A 183 19.49 -7.85 -1.07
N GLY A 184 20.25 -7.41 -2.08
CA GLY A 184 20.77 -8.29 -3.14
C GLY A 184 19.87 -8.49 -4.33
N LEU A 185 18.78 -7.75 -4.49
CA LEU A 185 17.98 -7.80 -5.71
C LEU A 185 18.72 -7.13 -6.87
N THR A 186 18.46 -7.62 -8.07
CA THR A 186 19.02 -7.13 -9.35
C THR A 186 17.91 -6.55 -10.23
N ASN A 187 18.26 -5.89 -11.33
CA ASN A 187 17.33 -5.28 -12.28
C ASN A 187 16.29 -4.40 -11.58
N ILE A 188 16.76 -3.60 -10.61
CA ILE A 188 15.89 -2.72 -9.84
C ILE A 188 15.45 -1.56 -10.73
N GLY A 189 14.15 -1.33 -10.77
CA GLY A 189 13.53 -0.20 -11.45
C GLY A 189 12.30 0.27 -10.68
N GLY A 190 11.81 1.44 -11.05
CA GLY A 190 10.62 1.96 -10.38
C GLY A 190 10.11 3.27 -10.97
N THR A 191 8.92 3.66 -10.53
CA THR A 191 8.24 4.90 -10.91
C THR A 191 7.48 5.42 -9.71
N ALA A 192 7.40 6.74 -9.56
CA ALA A 192 6.50 7.38 -8.61
C ALA A 192 5.38 8.07 -9.39
N GLU A 193 4.14 7.77 -9.06
CA GLU A 193 2.96 8.36 -9.70
C GLU A 193 2.14 9.13 -8.66
N THR A 194 1.63 10.29 -9.06
CA THR A 194 0.68 11.09 -8.30
C THR A 194 -0.50 11.44 -9.18
N ALA A 195 -1.70 11.42 -8.62
CA ALA A 195 -2.90 11.83 -9.32
C ALA A 195 -3.15 13.33 -9.11
N VAL A 196 -3.65 14.01 -10.15
CA VAL A 196 -4.29 15.31 -10.04
C VAL A 196 -5.78 15.07 -9.85
N TYR A 197 -6.38 15.67 -8.84
CA TYR A 197 -7.78 15.46 -8.50
C TYR A 197 -8.44 16.77 -8.02
N ASN A 198 -9.76 16.80 -8.04
CA ASN A 198 -10.55 17.89 -7.48
C ASN A 198 -11.43 17.42 -6.31
N GLY A 199 -11.98 18.36 -5.59
CA GLY A 199 -12.99 18.07 -4.59
C GLY A 199 -14.21 17.38 -5.21
N GLY A 200 -14.84 16.47 -4.46
CA GLY A 200 -15.94 15.63 -4.94
C GLY A 200 -15.52 14.45 -5.83
N SER A 201 -14.23 14.27 -6.11
CA SER A 201 -13.71 13.10 -6.82
C SER A 201 -13.50 11.90 -5.90
N LEU A 202 -13.24 10.73 -6.48
CA LEU A 202 -12.97 9.50 -5.72
C LEU A 202 -11.74 9.63 -4.78
N TRP A 203 -10.72 10.41 -5.18
CA TRP A 203 -9.60 10.74 -4.29
C TRP A 203 -10.02 11.62 -3.11
N ALA A 204 -10.89 12.60 -3.35
CA ALA A 204 -11.43 13.45 -2.28
C ALA A 204 -12.28 12.62 -1.31
N GLU A 205 -13.12 11.72 -1.82
CA GLU A 205 -13.92 10.80 -1.02
C GLU A 205 -13.04 9.90 -0.14
N TYR A 206 -11.97 9.32 -0.71
CA TYR A 206 -10.99 8.53 0.05
C TYR A 206 -10.39 9.31 1.22
N TRP A 207 -10.02 10.58 0.99
CA TRP A 207 -9.48 11.43 2.05
C TRP A 207 -10.54 11.82 3.09
N ILE A 208 -11.76 12.12 2.66
CA ILE A 208 -12.88 12.43 3.58
C ILE A 208 -13.14 11.23 4.50
N GLU A 209 -13.28 10.03 3.97
CA GLU A 209 -13.50 8.81 4.74
C GLU A 209 -12.35 8.56 5.72
N THR A 210 -11.10 8.61 5.23
CA THR A 210 -9.91 8.37 6.04
C THR A 210 -9.78 9.37 7.20
N ILE A 211 -9.99 10.66 6.92
CA ILE A 211 -9.84 11.72 7.90
C ILE A 211 -11.00 11.70 8.91
N THR A 212 -12.20 11.41 8.44
CA THR A 212 -13.38 11.29 9.32
C THR A 212 -13.22 10.17 10.33
N GLU A 213 -12.73 8.99 9.89
CA GLU A 213 -12.46 7.86 10.77
C GLU A 213 -11.36 8.17 11.81
N LEU A 214 -10.34 8.91 11.41
CA LEU A 214 -9.21 9.26 12.28
C LEU A 214 -9.37 10.58 13.04
N ARG A 215 -10.46 11.35 12.81
CA ARG A 215 -10.65 12.70 13.32
C ARG A 215 -10.34 12.84 14.81
N GLY A 216 -10.91 11.96 15.62
CA GLY A 216 -10.74 12.00 17.08
C GLY A 216 -9.29 11.80 17.50
N ASP A 217 -8.59 10.89 16.85
CA ASP A 217 -7.18 10.61 17.13
C ASP A 217 -6.25 11.74 16.64
N LEU A 218 -6.54 12.31 15.47
CA LEU A 218 -5.82 13.48 14.94
C LEU A 218 -5.90 14.68 15.89
N ILE A 219 -7.10 15.03 16.37
CA ILE A 219 -7.31 16.13 17.29
C ILE A 219 -6.63 15.85 18.65
N SER A 220 -6.84 14.66 19.21
CA SER A 220 -6.28 14.30 20.52
C SER A 220 -4.76 14.29 20.56
N SER A 221 -4.11 14.10 19.40
CA SER A 221 -2.65 14.17 19.27
C SER A 221 -2.08 15.57 19.45
N GLY A 222 -2.90 16.62 19.32
CA GLY A 222 -2.48 18.01 19.33
C GLY A 222 -1.67 18.45 18.11
N LYS A 223 -1.60 17.62 17.04
CA LYS A 223 -0.89 17.97 15.79
C LYS A 223 -1.77 18.66 14.77
N LEU A 224 -3.07 18.45 14.87
CA LEU A 224 -4.08 19.05 14.02
C LEU A 224 -5.21 19.58 14.92
N ASP A 225 -5.59 20.82 14.72
CA ASP A 225 -6.81 21.34 15.35
C ASP A 225 -8.05 21.07 14.50
N GLU A 226 -9.20 21.11 15.14
CA GLU A 226 -10.47 20.82 14.49
C GLU A 226 -10.76 21.76 13.31
N ALA A 227 -10.44 23.04 13.44
CA ALA A 227 -10.66 24.04 12.40
C ALA A 227 -9.81 23.79 11.15
N LEU A 228 -8.59 23.29 11.32
CA LEU A 228 -7.72 22.93 10.19
C LEU A 228 -8.23 21.71 9.46
N ILE A 229 -8.70 20.69 10.21
CA ILE A 229 -9.34 19.50 9.63
C ILE A 229 -10.60 19.90 8.85
N ASP A 230 -11.47 20.73 9.42
CA ASP A 230 -12.69 21.17 8.76
C ASP A 230 -12.42 21.96 7.47
N ARG A 231 -11.40 22.82 7.48
CA ARG A 231 -10.97 23.53 6.26
C ARG A 231 -10.48 22.57 5.18
N PHE A 232 -9.67 21.57 5.53
CA PHE A 232 -9.23 20.58 4.56
C PHE A 232 -10.38 19.75 3.98
N LEU A 233 -11.32 19.32 4.83
CA LEU A 233 -12.53 18.61 4.39
C LEU A 233 -13.42 19.49 3.49
N ALA A 234 -13.49 20.81 3.76
CA ALA A 234 -14.21 21.74 2.90
C ALA A 234 -13.57 21.82 1.49
N TYR A 235 -12.23 21.84 1.39
CA TYR A 235 -11.54 21.73 0.11
C TYR A 235 -11.87 20.41 -0.60
N CYS A 236 -11.87 19.29 0.11
CA CYS A 236 -12.27 18.01 -0.46
C CYS A 236 -13.71 17.97 -0.97
N GLY A 237 -14.59 18.85 -0.45
CA GLY A 237 -15.98 19.02 -0.93
C GLY A 237 -16.14 20.01 -2.09
N ASP A 238 -15.13 20.84 -2.41
CA ASP A 238 -15.23 21.88 -3.45
C ASP A 238 -14.73 21.38 -4.82
N ALA A 239 -15.64 21.14 -5.74
CA ALA A 239 -15.32 20.66 -7.09
C ALA A 239 -14.44 21.64 -7.91
N ASN A 240 -14.30 22.90 -7.48
CA ASN A 240 -13.44 23.90 -8.14
C ASN A 240 -12.00 23.87 -7.59
N TRP A 241 -11.76 23.23 -6.45
CA TRP A 241 -10.42 23.09 -5.91
C TRP A 241 -9.70 21.89 -6.52
N TRP A 242 -8.53 22.13 -7.09
CA TRP A 242 -7.67 21.12 -7.72
C TRP A 242 -6.35 21.00 -6.99
N THR A 243 -5.87 19.79 -6.80
CA THR A 243 -4.59 19.52 -6.15
C THR A 243 -3.97 18.20 -6.65
N GLN A 244 -2.76 17.92 -6.18
CA GLN A 244 -2.14 16.60 -6.32
C GLN A 244 -2.31 15.81 -5.02
N THR A 245 -2.53 14.50 -5.15
CA THR A 245 -2.46 13.60 -4.00
C THR A 245 -1.00 13.24 -3.66
N ILE A 246 -0.81 12.40 -2.64
CA ILE A 246 0.47 11.77 -2.35
C ILE A 246 0.97 10.99 -3.58
N ALA A 247 2.26 10.77 -3.68
CA ALA A 247 2.79 9.82 -4.67
C ALA A 247 2.69 8.38 -4.15
N PHE A 248 2.47 7.44 -5.06
CA PHE A 248 2.72 6.03 -4.83
C PHE A 248 3.95 5.61 -5.61
N THR A 249 4.99 5.20 -4.88
CA THR A 249 6.26 4.77 -5.46
C THR A 249 6.24 3.26 -5.63
N ALA A 250 6.20 2.82 -6.87
CA ALA A 250 6.32 1.42 -7.25
C ALA A 250 7.78 1.10 -7.56
N VAL A 251 8.35 0.13 -6.86
CA VAL A 251 9.72 -0.34 -7.07
C VAL A 251 9.71 -1.84 -7.21
N HIS A 252 10.40 -2.34 -8.22
CA HIS A 252 10.59 -3.76 -8.45
C HIS A 252 12.07 -4.16 -8.47
N GLY A 253 12.32 -5.43 -8.29
CA GLY A 253 13.62 -6.05 -8.45
C GLY A 253 13.49 -7.55 -8.62
N LEU A 254 14.53 -8.21 -9.17
CA LEU A 254 14.57 -9.65 -9.39
C LEU A 254 15.48 -10.33 -8.38
N ALA A 255 15.03 -11.45 -7.82
CA ALA A 255 15.90 -12.33 -7.06
C ALA A 255 17.02 -12.86 -7.97
N PRO A 256 18.28 -12.98 -7.50
CA PRO A 256 19.37 -13.54 -8.29
C PRO A 256 18.99 -14.89 -8.89
N SER A 257 19.37 -15.11 -10.14
CA SER A 257 19.35 -16.44 -10.74
C SER A 257 20.47 -17.23 -10.09
N GLY A 258 20.15 -18.32 -9.38
CA GLY A 258 21.13 -19.20 -8.75
C GLY A 258 22.16 -19.74 -9.72
#